data_274335627ca0231c9924edfdaaf2654b
#
_entry.id   274335627ca0231c9924edfdaaf2654b
#
_cell.length_a   1.000
_cell.length_b   1.000
_cell.length_c   1.000
_cell.angle_alpha   90.00
_cell.angle_beta   90.00
_cell.angle_gamma   90.00
#
_symmetry.space_group_name_H-M   'P 1'
#
loop_
_entity.id
_entity.type
_entity.pdbx_description
1 polymer ?
#
loop_
_entity_poly.entity_id
_entity_poly.type
_entity_poly.pdbx_seq_one_letter_code
_entity_poly.pdbx_strand_id
1 'polypeptide(L)'
;MALYRDEAVVIRTQKLGEADRIVTLFSRQRGRIRAVAKGVRRTNSKFGARLEPASYVDIQLYTGKTFDVVTQVEAIENYGDAISGDYQRWTIASAILETAERFTNNEGEPALQQFLLLTGALKSLAHQSHDPSLILDAYLLRSLSIAGYAPSMTICSRCEAPGPHKYFSLVGGGSVCLDCRPSASATPALETLQLMSDLVSGDWQSAEKSEIKNRREASGLIAAYLQWHLERNLRSLPMVERVIL
;
A
#
# COMPACT_ATOMS: atom_id res chain seq x y z
N MET A 1 15.60 -21.29 20.09
CA MET A 1 14.78 -20.07 19.92
C MET A 1 15.70 -18.88 20.00
N ALA A 2 15.80 -18.08 18.94
CA ALA A 2 16.64 -16.89 18.90
C ALA A 2 15.82 -15.65 19.22
N LEU A 3 16.38 -14.73 19.99
CA LEU A 3 15.84 -13.40 20.23
C LEU A 3 16.37 -12.48 19.13
N TYR A 4 15.50 -11.65 18.56
CA TYR A 4 15.91 -10.66 17.56
C TYR A 4 15.07 -9.38 17.70
N ARG A 5 15.56 -8.29 17.12
CA ARG A 5 14.92 -6.96 17.12
C ARG A 5 14.87 -6.44 15.70
N ASP A 6 13.78 -5.77 15.33
CA ASP A 6 13.57 -5.17 14.02
C ASP A 6 12.58 -4.01 14.09
N GLU A 7 12.65 -3.10 13.13
CA GLU A 7 11.62 -2.10 12.90
C GLU A 7 10.50 -2.71 12.07
N ALA A 8 9.25 -2.43 12.44
CA ALA A 8 8.10 -3.00 11.72
C ALA A 8 6.88 -2.09 11.74
N VAL A 9 6.05 -2.20 10.70
CA VAL A 9 4.69 -1.66 10.68
C VAL A 9 3.71 -2.77 10.99
N VAL A 10 2.76 -2.51 11.89
CA VAL A 10 1.65 -3.43 12.17
C VAL A 10 0.65 -3.34 11.01
N ILE A 11 0.53 -4.42 10.23
CA ILE A 11 -0.40 -4.48 9.10
C ILE A 11 -1.79 -4.87 9.56
N ARG A 12 -1.88 -5.91 10.39
CA ARG A 12 -3.15 -6.50 10.80
C ARG A 12 -3.05 -7.17 12.15
N THR A 13 -4.18 -7.18 12.87
CA THR A 13 -4.31 -7.96 14.11
C THR A 13 -5.49 -8.91 14.06
N GLN A 14 -5.36 -10.07 14.69
CA GLN A 14 -6.42 -11.08 14.81
C GLN A 14 -6.51 -11.55 16.27
N LYS A 15 -7.72 -11.75 16.76
CA LYS A 15 -7.93 -12.29 18.11
C LYS A 15 -7.42 -13.73 18.19
N LEU A 16 -6.69 -14.05 19.28
CA LEU A 16 -6.24 -15.39 19.60
C LEU A 16 -6.65 -15.69 21.07
N GLY A 17 -7.62 -16.57 21.24
CA GLY A 17 -8.21 -16.81 22.56
C GLY A 17 -8.78 -15.54 23.19
N GLU A 18 -8.77 -15.47 24.53
CA GLU A 18 -9.39 -14.38 25.28
C GLU A 18 -8.51 -13.14 25.43
N ALA A 19 -7.21 -13.30 25.62
CA ALA A 19 -6.30 -12.23 26.00
C ALA A 19 -5.25 -11.88 24.95
N ASP A 20 -5.01 -12.74 23.97
CA ASP A 20 -3.91 -12.66 23.01
C ASP A 20 -4.38 -12.15 21.64
N ARG A 21 -3.41 -11.74 20.81
CA ARG A 21 -3.61 -11.47 19.38
C ARG A 21 -2.48 -12.09 18.57
N ILE A 22 -2.79 -12.53 17.35
CA ILE A 22 -1.81 -12.69 16.30
C ILE A 22 -1.67 -11.31 15.63
N VAL A 23 -0.45 -10.82 15.56
CA VAL A 23 -0.09 -9.58 14.86
C VAL A 23 0.66 -9.94 13.58
N THR A 24 0.23 -9.40 12.46
CA THR A 24 0.96 -9.46 11.19
C THR A 24 1.74 -8.17 11.06
N LEU A 25 3.04 -8.31 10.94
CA LEU A 25 4.01 -7.23 10.87
C LEU A 25 4.64 -7.22 9.48
N PHE A 26 4.89 -6.04 8.93
CA PHE A 26 5.84 -5.88 7.84
C PHE A 26 7.11 -5.28 8.41
N SER A 27 8.17 -6.08 8.46
CA SER A 27 9.44 -5.69 9.06
C SER A 27 10.44 -5.22 8.02
N ARG A 28 11.36 -4.36 8.46
CA ARG A 28 12.35 -3.75 7.60
C ARG A 28 13.38 -4.74 7.05
N GLN A 29 13.80 -5.70 7.89
CA GLN A 29 14.89 -6.62 7.56
C GLN A 29 14.41 -8.02 7.20
N ARG A 30 13.18 -8.41 7.59
CA ARG A 30 12.68 -9.78 7.49
C ARG A 30 11.38 -9.91 6.71
N GLY A 31 10.89 -8.82 6.09
CA GLY A 31 9.63 -8.85 5.35
C GLY A 31 8.43 -9.12 6.26
N ARG A 32 7.51 -9.99 5.83
CA ARG A 32 6.32 -10.29 6.63
C ARG A 32 6.63 -11.26 7.76
N ILE A 33 6.19 -10.91 8.97
CA ILE A 33 6.30 -11.71 10.19
C ILE A 33 4.92 -11.86 10.80
N ARG A 34 4.58 -13.06 11.29
CA ARG A 34 3.42 -13.28 12.14
C ARG A 34 3.86 -13.65 13.54
N ALA A 35 3.37 -12.92 14.52
CA ALA A 35 3.76 -13.11 15.92
C ALA A 35 2.56 -13.10 16.86
N VAL A 36 2.68 -13.79 17.99
CA VAL A 36 1.71 -13.78 19.07
C VAL A 36 2.10 -12.70 20.07
N ALA A 37 1.19 -11.76 20.33
CA ALA A 37 1.26 -10.77 21.40
C ALA A 37 0.42 -11.26 22.59
N LYS A 38 1.10 -11.89 23.55
CA LYS A 38 0.45 -12.47 24.74
C LYS A 38 -0.09 -11.40 25.69
N GLY A 39 -1.33 -11.53 26.13
CA GLY A 39 -1.97 -10.63 27.08
C GLY A 39 -2.23 -9.21 26.52
N VAL A 40 -2.11 -8.98 25.22
CA VAL A 40 -2.25 -7.65 24.61
C VAL A 40 -3.63 -7.04 24.80
N ARG A 41 -4.67 -7.87 24.98
CA ARG A 41 -6.07 -7.43 25.18
C ARG A 41 -6.43 -7.18 26.64
N ARG A 42 -5.54 -7.42 27.59
CA ARG A 42 -5.76 -7.12 29.00
C ARG A 42 -5.67 -5.61 29.24
N THR A 43 -6.46 -5.09 30.17
CA THR A 43 -6.51 -3.65 30.52
C THR A 43 -5.13 -3.08 30.91
N ASN A 44 -4.33 -3.87 31.61
CA ASN A 44 -2.95 -3.53 32.01
C ASN A 44 -1.89 -4.18 31.10
N SER A 45 -2.19 -4.29 29.80
CA SER A 45 -1.23 -4.79 28.84
C SER A 45 0.01 -3.90 28.76
N LYS A 46 1.19 -4.52 28.85
CA LYS A 46 2.47 -3.83 28.65
C LYS A 46 2.68 -3.32 27.21
N PHE A 47 1.89 -3.81 26.27
CA PHE A 47 1.98 -3.41 24.86
C PHE A 47 1.11 -2.19 24.54
N GLY A 48 -0.02 -2.01 25.28
CA GLY A 48 -0.97 -0.92 25.04
C GLY A 48 -1.45 -0.87 23.58
N ALA A 49 -1.62 0.34 23.05
CA ALA A 49 -2.05 0.56 21.66
C ALA A 49 -0.92 0.40 20.61
N ARG A 50 0.32 0.10 21.02
CA ARG A 50 1.49 0.03 20.13
C ARG A 50 1.40 -1.05 19.06
N LEU A 51 0.51 -2.04 19.23
CA LEU A 51 0.29 -3.14 18.30
C LEU A 51 -1.04 -3.03 17.54
N GLU A 52 -1.62 -1.84 17.45
CA GLU A 52 -2.76 -1.59 16.57
C GLU A 52 -2.30 -1.35 15.11
N PRO A 53 -3.15 -1.61 14.09
CA PRO A 53 -2.79 -1.37 12.70
C PRO A 53 -2.29 0.05 12.42
N ALA A 54 -1.36 0.19 11.49
CA ALA A 54 -0.64 1.41 11.15
C ALA A 54 0.30 1.96 12.24
N SER A 55 0.57 1.20 13.32
CA SER A 55 1.66 1.54 14.25
C SER A 55 3.01 1.17 13.64
N TYR A 56 3.96 2.10 13.64
CA TYR A 56 5.36 1.88 13.30
C TYR A 56 6.16 1.71 14.59
N VAL A 57 6.76 0.56 14.76
CA VAL A 57 7.33 0.12 16.04
C VAL A 57 8.74 -0.44 15.89
N ASP A 58 9.53 -0.29 16.93
CA ASP A 58 10.71 -1.08 17.20
C ASP A 58 10.31 -2.26 18.09
N ILE A 59 10.47 -3.48 17.58
CA ILE A 59 9.90 -4.68 18.19
C ILE A 59 10.94 -5.76 18.41
N GLN A 60 10.88 -6.39 19.58
CA GLN A 60 11.72 -7.54 19.92
C GLN A 60 10.85 -8.80 19.96
N LEU A 61 11.36 -9.86 19.33
CA LEU A 61 10.64 -11.11 19.14
C LEU A 61 11.51 -12.32 19.46
N TYR A 62 10.88 -13.39 19.95
CA TYR A 62 11.45 -14.74 19.96
C TYR A 62 10.98 -15.52 18.75
N THR A 63 11.90 -16.18 18.07
CA THR A 63 11.57 -17.11 16.96
C THR A 63 10.79 -18.31 17.48
N GLY A 64 9.57 -18.49 16.95
CA GLY A 64 8.72 -19.64 17.23
C GLY A 64 8.71 -20.67 16.09
N LYS A 65 7.99 -21.77 16.29
CA LYS A 65 7.81 -22.80 15.22
C LYS A 65 6.80 -22.38 14.16
N THR A 66 5.67 -21.78 14.59
CA THR A 66 4.57 -21.36 13.72
C THR A 66 4.38 -19.85 13.74
N PHE A 67 4.48 -19.26 14.91
CA PHE A 67 4.41 -17.81 15.14
C PHE A 67 5.57 -17.41 16.03
N ASP A 68 6.14 -16.28 15.76
CA ASP A 68 7.07 -15.64 16.67
C ASP A 68 6.33 -15.11 17.91
N VAL A 69 7.03 -14.75 18.96
CA VAL A 69 6.42 -14.23 20.19
C VAL A 69 6.96 -12.84 20.48
N VAL A 70 6.06 -11.86 20.58
CA VAL A 70 6.43 -10.49 20.95
C VAL A 70 6.86 -10.44 22.41
N THR A 71 8.07 -9.91 22.67
CA THR A 71 8.62 -9.74 24.00
C THR A 71 8.62 -8.28 24.45
N GLN A 72 9.02 -7.37 23.57
CA GLN A 72 9.06 -5.93 23.81
C GLN A 72 8.57 -5.18 22.57
N VAL A 73 7.99 -4.01 22.76
CA VAL A 73 7.59 -3.10 21.69
C VAL A 73 7.69 -1.65 22.18
N GLU A 74 8.32 -0.83 21.36
CA GLU A 74 8.41 0.62 21.53
C GLU A 74 7.82 1.30 20.28
N ALA A 75 7.00 2.32 20.47
CA ALA A 75 6.47 3.07 19.36
C ALA A 75 7.57 3.97 18.78
N ILE A 76 7.80 3.89 17.46
CA ILE A 76 8.58 4.87 16.71
C ILE A 76 7.62 5.99 16.30
N GLU A 77 6.52 5.63 15.62
CA GLU A 77 5.43 6.54 15.31
C GLU A 77 4.09 5.80 15.33
N ASN A 78 3.04 6.45 15.81
CA ASN A 78 1.69 5.89 15.82
C ASN A 78 0.81 6.59 14.78
N TYR A 79 0.97 6.21 13.51
CA TYR A 79 0.18 6.76 12.42
C TYR A 79 -1.31 6.47 12.58
N GLY A 80 -1.65 5.32 13.18
CA GLY A 80 -3.04 4.92 13.39
C GLY A 80 -3.85 5.92 14.22
N ASP A 81 -3.26 6.51 15.26
CA ASP A 81 -3.95 7.49 16.10
C ASP A 81 -4.26 8.77 15.32
N ALA A 82 -3.30 9.26 14.50
CA ALA A 82 -3.49 10.46 13.69
C ALA A 82 -4.51 10.25 12.54
N ILE A 83 -4.66 9.01 12.08
CA ILE A 83 -5.52 8.65 10.94
C ILE A 83 -6.94 8.29 11.39
N SER A 84 -7.10 7.66 12.56
CA SER A 84 -8.36 7.02 13.00
C SER A 84 -9.53 7.98 13.21
N GLY A 85 -9.26 9.27 13.41
CA GLY A 85 -10.29 10.30 13.53
C GLY A 85 -10.98 10.71 12.22
N ASP A 86 -10.48 10.26 11.09
CA ASP A 86 -10.97 10.60 9.76
C ASP A 86 -11.28 9.31 8.98
N TYR A 87 -12.54 9.12 8.63
CA TYR A 87 -13.01 7.89 7.96
C TYR A 87 -12.35 7.68 6.60
N GLN A 88 -12.18 8.73 5.80
CA GLN A 88 -11.55 8.65 4.49
C GLN A 88 -10.08 8.22 4.64
N ARG A 89 -9.33 8.86 5.52
CA ARG A 89 -7.93 8.50 5.77
C ARG A 89 -7.80 7.08 6.32
N TRP A 90 -8.71 6.66 7.20
CA TRP A 90 -8.70 5.30 7.73
C TRP A 90 -8.94 4.23 6.66
N THR A 91 -9.91 4.44 5.77
CA THR A 91 -10.19 3.51 4.67
C THR A 91 -9.02 3.43 3.68
N ILE A 92 -8.38 4.57 3.39
CA ILE A 92 -7.18 4.65 2.57
C ILE A 92 -6.00 3.93 3.24
N ALA A 93 -5.74 4.16 4.53
CA ALA A 93 -4.71 3.44 5.27
C ALA A 93 -4.96 1.92 5.25
N SER A 94 -6.22 1.49 5.40
CA SER A 94 -6.60 0.09 5.31
C SER A 94 -6.29 -0.51 3.93
N ALA A 95 -6.52 0.24 2.84
CA ALA A 95 -6.17 -0.18 1.49
C ALA A 95 -4.65 -0.26 1.27
N ILE A 96 -3.90 0.70 1.81
CA ILE A 96 -2.43 0.70 1.81
C ILE A 96 -1.88 -0.53 2.56
N LEU A 97 -2.37 -0.80 3.77
CA LEU A 97 -1.94 -1.94 4.59
C LEU A 97 -2.28 -3.29 3.94
N GLU A 98 -3.49 -3.42 3.37
CA GLU A 98 -3.88 -4.64 2.65
C GLU A 98 -3.01 -4.85 1.40
N THR A 99 -2.70 -3.79 0.67
CA THR A 99 -1.80 -3.84 -0.49
C THR A 99 -0.39 -4.27 -0.08
N ALA A 100 0.15 -3.73 1.01
CA ALA A 100 1.43 -4.16 1.57
C ALA A 100 1.43 -5.65 1.91
N GLU A 101 0.36 -6.17 2.54
CA GLU A 101 0.22 -7.60 2.85
C GLU A 101 0.22 -8.46 1.58
N ARG A 102 -0.34 -7.95 0.46
CA ARG A 102 -0.39 -8.68 -0.81
C ARG A 102 0.95 -8.74 -1.54
N PHE A 103 1.72 -7.67 -1.53
CA PHE A 103 3.04 -7.63 -2.16
C PHE A 103 4.15 -8.30 -1.33
N THR A 104 3.86 -8.70 -0.08
CA THR A 104 4.79 -9.42 0.80
C THR A 104 4.32 -10.83 1.09
N ASN A 105 4.07 -11.63 0.05
CA ASN A 105 3.45 -12.95 0.16
C ASN A 105 4.27 -13.97 0.93
N ASN A 106 5.59 -13.91 0.86
CA ASN A 106 6.48 -14.84 1.52
C ASN A 106 6.91 -14.32 2.89
N GLU A 107 6.73 -15.14 3.93
CA GLU A 107 7.23 -14.81 5.26
C GLU A 107 8.76 -14.93 5.29
N GLY A 108 9.42 -13.97 5.91
CA GLY A 108 10.87 -13.99 6.08
C GLY A 108 11.69 -13.46 4.89
N GLU A 109 11.05 -13.03 3.80
CA GLU A 109 11.74 -12.41 2.66
C GLU A 109 11.80 -10.89 2.80
N PRO A 110 13.01 -10.29 2.90
CA PRO A 110 13.16 -8.85 2.98
C PRO A 110 12.63 -8.13 1.74
N ALA A 111 11.88 -7.04 1.95
CA ALA A 111 11.35 -6.20 0.88
C ALA A 111 11.50 -4.71 1.25
N LEU A 112 12.74 -4.26 1.39
CA LEU A 112 13.08 -2.94 1.94
C LEU A 112 12.40 -1.79 1.17
N GLN A 113 12.38 -1.84 -0.16
CA GLN A 113 11.75 -0.78 -0.96
C GLN A 113 10.25 -0.68 -0.69
N GLN A 114 9.55 -1.82 -0.62
CA GLN A 114 8.13 -1.86 -0.24
C GLN A 114 7.90 -1.35 1.19
N PHE A 115 8.80 -1.70 2.12
CA PHE A 115 8.74 -1.23 3.51
C PHE A 115 8.88 0.31 3.60
N LEU A 116 9.86 0.89 2.91
CA LEU A 116 10.07 2.33 2.88
C LEU A 116 8.91 3.06 2.20
N LEU A 117 8.35 2.48 1.15
CA LEU A 117 7.17 3.02 0.49
C LEU A 117 5.96 3.02 1.42
N LEU A 118 5.73 1.92 2.16
CA LEU A 118 4.65 1.81 3.15
C LEU A 118 4.77 2.86 4.24
N THR A 119 5.94 2.96 4.88
CA THR A 119 6.17 3.94 5.96
C THR A 119 6.01 5.37 5.46
N GLY A 120 6.52 5.68 4.26
CA GLY A 120 6.35 6.99 3.63
C GLY A 120 4.89 7.35 3.34
N ALA A 121 4.10 6.41 2.83
CA ALA A 121 2.68 6.62 2.55
C ALA A 121 1.86 6.84 3.85
N LEU A 122 2.07 6.01 4.87
CA LEU A 122 1.40 6.18 6.17
C LEU A 122 1.78 7.49 6.86
N LYS A 123 3.05 7.88 6.78
CA LYS A 123 3.54 9.16 7.29
C LYS A 123 2.86 10.33 6.57
N SER A 124 2.84 10.32 5.24
CA SER A 124 2.20 11.36 4.43
C SER A 124 0.71 11.50 4.75
N LEU A 125 0.03 10.35 4.93
CA LEU A 125 -1.39 10.31 5.27
C LEU A 125 -1.67 10.86 6.69
N ALA A 126 -0.84 10.50 7.67
CA ALA A 126 -0.95 10.96 9.05
C ALA A 126 -0.70 12.46 9.18
N HIS A 127 0.30 12.98 8.46
CA HIS A 127 0.69 14.39 8.47
C HIS A 127 -0.11 15.26 7.48
N GLN A 128 -1.04 14.66 6.71
CA GLN A 128 -1.85 15.36 5.70
C GLN A 128 -1.00 16.14 4.69
N SER A 129 0.12 15.54 4.27
CA SER A 129 1.08 16.20 3.38
C SER A 129 0.52 16.43 1.98
N HIS A 130 -0.42 15.57 1.54
CA HIS A 130 -1.04 15.57 0.22
C HIS A 130 -2.49 15.10 0.29
N ASP A 131 -3.23 15.25 -0.82
CA ASP A 131 -4.58 14.70 -0.96
C ASP A 131 -4.58 13.18 -0.67
N PRO A 132 -5.43 12.68 0.24
CA PRO A 132 -5.43 11.27 0.63
C PRO A 132 -5.61 10.30 -0.54
N SER A 133 -6.45 10.64 -1.53
CA SER A 133 -6.71 9.80 -2.70
C SER A 133 -5.47 9.71 -3.61
N LEU A 134 -4.75 10.83 -3.78
CA LEU A 134 -3.50 10.84 -4.53
C LEU A 134 -2.38 10.06 -3.82
N ILE A 135 -2.34 10.10 -2.48
CA ILE A 135 -1.41 9.26 -1.69
C ILE A 135 -1.67 7.78 -1.97
N LEU A 136 -2.94 7.35 -1.96
CA LEU A 136 -3.29 5.97 -2.27
C LEU A 136 -2.86 5.58 -3.68
N ASP A 137 -3.26 6.37 -4.67
CA ASP A 137 -2.98 6.09 -6.08
C ASP A 137 -1.46 6.04 -6.36
N ALA A 138 -0.69 6.97 -5.79
CA ALA A 138 0.78 6.95 -5.85
C ALA A 138 1.36 5.69 -5.19
N TYR A 139 0.84 5.30 -4.02
CA TYR A 139 1.27 4.10 -3.31
C TYR A 139 1.03 2.83 -4.16
N LEU A 140 -0.17 2.69 -4.74
CA LEU A 140 -0.53 1.53 -5.56
C LEU A 140 0.37 1.42 -6.80
N LEU A 141 0.56 2.53 -7.53
CA LEU A 141 1.42 2.57 -8.73
C LEU A 141 2.88 2.23 -8.40
N ARG A 142 3.42 2.81 -7.33
CA ARG A 142 4.82 2.57 -6.93
C ARG A 142 5.02 1.16 -6.38
N SER A 143 4.03 0.61 -5.65
CA SER A 143 4.07 -0.79 -5.20
C SER A 143 4.11 -1.76 -6.38
N LEU A 144 3.30 -1.50 -7.43
CA LEU A 144 3.34 -2.24 -8.68
C LEU A 144 4.71 -2.10 -9.36
N SER A 145 5.27 -0.89 -9.41
CA SER A 145 6.59 -0.65 -10.03
C SER A 145 7.70 -1.41 -9.32
N ILE A 146 7.72 -1.41 -7.98
CA ILE A 146 8.69 -2.17 -7.18
C ILE A 146 8.53 -3.69 -7.40
N ALA A 147 7.30 -4.15 -7.61
CA ALA A 147 7.00 -5.55 -7.91
C ALA A 147 7.30 -5.97 -9.37
N GLY A 148 7.80 -5.05 -10.21
CA GLY A 148 8.11 -5.32 -11.62
C GLY A 148 6.95 -5.15 -12.59
N TYR A 149 5.83 -4.58 -12.13
CA TYR A 149 4.62 -4.33 -12.92
C TYR A 149 4.39 -2.84 -13.20
N ALA A 150 5.47 -2.07 -13.41
CA ALA A 150 5.35 -0.66 -13.74
C ALA A 150 4.57 -0.46 -15.05
N PRO A 151 3.42 0.25 -15.04
CA PRO A 151 2.72 0.52 -16.28
C PRO A 151 3.49 1.55 -17.13
N SER A 152 3.62 1.30 -18.42
CA SER A 152 4.17 2.29 -19.35
C SER A 152 3.19 3.44 -19.54
N MET A 153 3.66 4.69 -19.42
CA MET A 153 2.82 5.88 -19.58
C MET A 153 3.17 6.69 -20.83
N THR A 154 4.45 6.73 -21.20
CA THR A 154 5.00 7.65 -22.19
C THR A 154 5.34 7.01 -23.54
N ILE A 155 5.60 5.71 -23.55
CA ILE A 155 5.90 4.92 -24.75
C ILE A 155 4.91 3.77 -24.90
N CYS A 156 4.80 3.21 -26.09
CA CYS A 156 4.01 1.99 -26.28
C CYS A 156 4.66 0.82 -25.54
N SER A 157 3.92 0.20 -24.63
CA SER A 157 4.39 -0.95 -23.83
C SER A 157 4.72 -2.20 -24.65
N ARG A 158 4.35 -2.24 -25.94
CA ARG A 158 4.60 -3.39 -26.83
C ARG A 158 5.69 -3.18 -27.87
N CYS A 159 5.71 -2.03 -28.54
CA CYS A 159 6.67 -1.77 -29.62
C CYS A 159 7.60 -0.59 -29.32
N GLU A 160 7.51 -0.02 -28.10
CA GLU A 160 8.34 1.09 -27.63
C GLU A 160 8.22 2.38 -28.45
N ALA A 161 7.26 2.45 -29.37
CA ALA A 161 7.03 3.67 -30.15
C ALA A 161 6.80 4.86 -29.17
N PRO A 162 7.44 6.02 -29.45
CA PRO A 162 7.28 7.20 -28.59
C PRO A 162 5.84 7.71 -28.60
N GLY A 163 5.34 8.14 -27.42
CA GLY A 163 4.00 8.69 -27.23
C GLY A 163 3.95 10.20 -27.45
N PRO A 164 2.87 10.84 -27.01
CA PRO A 164 1.79 10.27 -26.18
C PRO A 164 0.85 9.32 -26.93
N HIS A 165 0.36 8.29 -26.24
CA HIS A 165 -0.59 7.33 -26.79
C HIS A 165 -1.97 7.51 -26.18
N LYS A 166 -3.01 7.27 -27.00
CA LYS A 166 -4.42 7.46 -26.63
C LYS A 166 -5.03 6.26 -25.89
N TYR A 167 -4.40 5.10 -25.99
CA TYR A 167 -4.96 3.84 -25.48
C TYR A 167 -4.16 3.33 -24.30
N PHE A 168 -4.86 2.76 -23.31
CA PHE A 168 -4.27 2.10 -22.14
C PHE A 168 -4.80 0.67 -22.04
N SER A 169 -3.90 -0.29 -21.95
CA SER A 169 -4.24 -1.72 -21.90
C SER A 169 -3.70 -2.36 -20.62
N LEU A 170 -4.60 -2.97 -19.83
CA LEU A 170 -4.20 -3.75 -18.66
C LEU A 170 -3.31 -4.92 -19.04
N VAL A 171 -3.74 -5.67 -20.05
CA VAL A 171 -3.01 -6.85 -20.58
C VAL A 171 -1.71 -6.42 -21.26
N GLY A 172 -1.70 -5.24 -21.86
CA GLY A 172 -0.54 -4.69 -22.57
C GLY A 172 0.51 -4.10 -21.65
N GLY A 173 0.21 -3.89 -20.37
CA GLY A 173 1.16 -3.30 -19.43
C GLY A 173 1.24 -1.77 -19.47
N GLY A 174 0.18 -1.07 -19.89
CA GLY A 174 0.15 0.38 -19.93
C GLY A 174 -0.32 0.99 -21.26
N SER A 175 0.26 2.14 -21.62
CA SER A 175 -0.03 2.85 -22.88
C SER A 175 0.35 2.02 -24.10
N VAL A 176 -0.51 2.00 -25.12
CA VAL A 176 -0.30 1.29 -26.38
C VAL A 176 -0.67 2.16 -27.56
N CYS A 177 0.09 2.02 -28.65
CA CYS A 177 -0.20 2.69 -29.92
C CYS A 177 -1.42 2.07 -30.61
N LEU A 178 -1.89 2.70 -31.68
CA LEU A 178 -3.06 2.26 -32.45
C LEU A 178 -2.89 0.83 -32.99
N ASP A 179 -1.70 0.49 -33.48
CA ASP A 179 -1.41 -0.80 -34.11
C ASP A 179 -1.26 -1.94 -33.09
N CYS A 180 -0.78 -1.62 -31.88
CA CYS A 180 -0.54 -2.60 -30.84
C CYS A 180 -1.72 -2.78 -29.87
N ARG A 181 -2.76 -1.95 -29.96
CA ARG A 181 -3.87 -1.96 -29.00
C ARG A 181 -4.70 -3.25 -29.08
N PRO A 182 -4.95 -3.95 -27.97
CA PRO A 182 -6.00 -4.94 -27.89
C PRO A 182 -7.41 -4.31 -27.97
N SER A 183 -8.41 -5.11 -28.36
CA SER A 183 -9.80 -4.65 -28.50
C SER A 183 -10.40 -4.03 -27.21
N ALA A 184 -9.98 -4.51 -26.04
CA ALA A 184 -10.46 -4.06 -24.73
C ALA A 184 -9.57 -2.96 -24.09
N SER A 185 -8.91 -2.12 -24.91
CA SER A 185 -8.11 -1.01 -24.39
C SER A 185 -9.01 0.15 -23.95
N ALA A 186 -8.71 0.74 -22.82
CA ALA A 186 -9.31 2.01 -22.38
C ALA A 186 -8.76 3.18 -23.21
N THR A 187 -9.51 4.29 -23.21
CA THR A 187 -9.13 5.54 -23.89
C THR A 187 -9.15 6.70 -22.89
N PRO A 188 -8.24 6.71 -21.91
CA PRO A 188 -8.20 7.77 -20.92
C PRO A 188 -7.81 9.12 -21.52
N ALA A 189 -8.14 10.21 -20.82
CA ALA A 189 -7.61 11.52 -21.16
C ALA A 189 -6.08 11.53 -21.04
N LEU A 190 -5.40 12.32 -21.85
CA LEU A 190 -3.93 12.43 -21.77
C LEU A 190 -3.47 12.98 -20.43
N GLU A 191 -4.25 13.90 -19.85
CA GLU A 191 -4.02 14.47 -18.53
C GLU A 191 -4.13 13.41 -17.42
N THR A 192 -4.94 12.38 -17.62
CA THR A 192 -5.04 11.23 -16.71
C THR A 192 -3.75 10.38 -16.72
N LEU A 193 -3.21 10.11 -17.92
CA LEU A 193 -1.94 9.39 -18.05
C LEU A 193 -0.77 10.21 -17.50
N GLN A 194 -0.80 11.55 -17.72
CA GLN A 194 0.18 12.45 -17.15
C GLN A 194 0.12 12.43 -15.62
N LEU A 195 -1.08 12.53 -15.03
CA LEU A 195 -1.26 12.41 -13.56
C LEU A 195 -0.67 11.09 -13.02
N MET A 196 -0.95 9.96 -13.69
CA MET A 196 -0.38 8.68 -13.26
C MET A 196 1.15 8.68 -13.33
N SER A 197 1.73 9.32 -14.34
CA SER A 197 3.19 9.51 -14.47
C SER A 197 3.76 10.38 -13.34
N ASP A 198 3.10 11.50 -13.02
CA ASP A 198 3.49 12.43 -11.95
C ASP A 198 3.45 11.71 -10.58
N LEU A 199 2.42 10.89 -10.34
CA LEU A 199 2.30 10.08 -9.12
C LEU A 199 3.42 9.05 -8.99
N VAL A 200 3.85 8.41 -10.08
CA VAL A 200 4.99 7.49 -10.07
C VAL A 200 6.29 8.22 -9.79
N SER A 201 6.55 9.34 -10.47
CA SER A 201 7.79 10.11 -10.32
C SER A 201 7.88 10.88 -9.01
N GLY A 202 6.74 11.20 -8.38
CA GLY A 202 6.66 12.00 -7.16
C GLY A 202 6.57 13.49 -7.40
N ASP A 203 6.15 13.89 -8.58
CA ASP A 203 5.81 15.29 -8.86
C ASP A 203 4.44 15.65 -8.26
N TRP A 204 4.45 15.83 -6.93
CA TRP A 204 3.26 16.19 -6.17
C TRP A 204 2.70 17.55 -6.58
N GLN A 205 3.58 18.49 -6.98
CA GLN A 205 3.15 19.81 -7.39
C GLN A 205 2.26 19.77 -8.65
N SER A 206 2.59 18.92 -9.60
CA SER A 206 1.77 18.67 -10.79
C SER A 206 0.54 17.83 -10.49
N ALA A 207 0.70 16.75 -9.71
CA ALA A 207 -0.39 15.88 -9.34
C ALA A 207 -1.54 16.60 -8.60
N GLU A 208 -1.22 17.50 -7.69
CA GLU A 208 -2.23 18.26 -6.92
C GLU A 208 -3.00 19.30 -7.75
N LYS A 209 -2.46 19.75 -8.89
CA LYS A 209 -3.16 20.62 -9.82
C LYS A 209 -4.13 19.89 -10.75
N SER A 210 -4.13 18.56 -10.73
CA SER A 210 -4.99 17.76 -11.60
C SER A 210 -6.48 17.97 -11.31
N GLU A 211 -7.28 17.90 -12.35
CA GLU A 211 -8.73 18.01 -12.23
C GLU A 211 -9.35 16.76 -11.60
N ILE A 212 -10.45 16.93 -10.85
CA ILE A 212 -11.16 15.84 -10.17
C ILE A 212 -11.57 14.72 -11.15
N LYS A 213 -12.00 15.08 -12.37
CA LYS A 213 -12.35 14.07 -13.38
C LYS A 213 -11.18 13.14 -13.74
N ASN A 214 -9.97 13.73 -13.89
CA ASN A 214 -8.76 12.97 -14.22
C ASN A 214 -8.30 12.11 -13.04
N ARG A 215 -8.45 12.61 -11.79
CA ARG A 215 -8.19 11.82 -10.58
C ARG A 215 -9.08 10.60 -10.50
N ARG A 216 -10.40 10.76 -10.77
CA ARG A 216 -11.37 9.64 -10.78
C ARG A 216 -11.02 8.60 -11.84
N GLU A 217 -10.71 9.05 -13.05
CA GLU A 217 -10.32 8.18 -14.15
C GLU A 217 -9.01 7.44 -13.84
N ALA A 218 -7.99 8.14 -13.33
CA ALA A 218 -6.71 7.56 -12.90
C ALA A 218 -6.93 6.49 -11.82
N SER A 219 -7.66 6.83 -10.75
CA SER A 219 -7.99 5.89 -9.68
C SER A 219 -8.70 4.63 -10.19
N GLY A 220 -9.61 4.75 -11.16
CA GLY A 220 -10.29 3.62 -11.80
C GLY A 220 -9.31 2.72 -12.55
N LEU A 221 -8.43 3.32 -13.38
CA LEU A 221 -7.43 2.59 -14.15
C LEU A 221 -6.39 1.90 -13.23
N ILE A 222 -5.92 2.61 -12.21
CA ILE A 222 -4.95 2.08 -11.23
C ILE A 222 -5.53 0.88 -10.49
N ALA A 223 -6.79 0.99 -10.02
CA ALA A 223 -7.46 -0.10 -9.34
C ALA A 223 -7.64 -1.32 -10.26
N ALA A 224 -8.05 -1.12 -11.51
CA ALA A 224 -8.20 -2.19 -12.48
C ALA A 224 -6.84 -2.83 -12.82
N TYR A 225 -5.80 -2.03 -12.98
CA TYR A 225 -4.45 -2.50 -13.26
C TYR A 225 -3.87 -3.31 -12.09
N LEU A 226 -4.04 -2.82 -10.87
CA LEU A 226 -3.64 -3.54 -9.65
C LEU A 226 -4.36 -4.88 -9.54
N GLN A 227 -5.69 -4.88 -9.74
CA GLN A 227 -6.51 -6.09 -9.67
C GLN A 227 -6.06 -7.14 -10.71
N TRP A 228 -5.72 -6.69 -11.93
CA TRP A 228 -5.20 -7.56 -12.98
C TRP A 228 -3.93 -8.30 -12.55
N HIS A 229 -2.99 -7.61 -11.90
CA HIS A 229 -1.72 -8.20 -11.49
C HIS A 229 -1.78 -8.99 -10.18
N LEU A 230 -2.68 -8.64 -9.26
CA LEU A 230 -2.82 -9.35 -7.98
C LEU A 230 -3.68 -10.62 -8.08
N GLU A 231 -4.38 -10.84 -9.21
CA GLU A 231 -5.34 -11.96 -9.42
C GLU A 231 -6.45 -12.04 -8.34
N ARG A 232 -6.50 -11.12 -7.40
CA ARG A 232 -7.44 -11.05 -6.29
C ARG A 232 -7.79 -9.61 -5.95
N ASN A 233 -9.07 -9.38 -5.66
CA ASN A 233 -9.54 -8.07 -5.24
C ASN A 233 -9.05 -7.73 -3.84
N LEU A 234 -8.68 -6.46 -3.63
CA LEU A 234 -8.52 -5.89 -2.30
C LEU A 234 -9.91 -5.67 -1.70
N ARG A 235 -10.11 -6.11 -0.47
CA ARG A 235 -11.39 -5.95 0.25
C ARG A 235 -11.62 -4.53 0.73
N SER A 236 -10.55 -3.83 1.04
CA SER A 236 -10.56 -2.45 1.53
C SER A 236 -10.79 -1.40 0.43
N LEU A 237 -10.38 -1.69 -0.80
CA LEU A 237 -10.45 -0.73 -1.90
C LEU A 237 -11.90 -0.26 -2.23
N PRO A 238 -12.95 -1.11 -2.20
CA PRO A 238 -14.34 -0.65 -2.36
C PRO A 238 -14.85 0.22 -1.21
N MET A 239 -14.19 0.19 -0.04
CA MET A 239 -14.58 1.02 1.13
C MET A 239 -14.01 2.44 1.05
N VAL A 240 -13.03 2.66 0.17
CA VAL A 240 -12.46 3.99 -0.05
C VAL A 240 -13.49 4.86 -0.75
N GLU A 241 -14.05 5.83 -0.04
CA GLU A 241 -14.88 6.87 -0.63
C GLU A 241 -14.02 7.72 -1.57
N ARG A 242 -14.09 7.42 -2.84
CA ARG A 242 -13.56 8.28 -3.89
C ARG A 242 -14.57 9.39 -4.06
N VAL A 243 -14.20 10.60 -3.62
CA VAL A 243 -15.06 11.78 -3.56
C VAL A 243 -16.06 11.82 -4.74
N ILE A 244 -17.32 11.48 -4.44
CA ILE A 244 -18.46 11.68 -5.34
C ILE A 244 -19.01 13.07 -5.00
N LEU A 245 -18.39 14.10 -5.53
CA LEU A 245 -18.98 15.46 -5.58
C LEU A 245 -19.32 15.80 -6.99
#